data_ec4709fd3e843e06af8e266431cda8cf
#
_entry.id   ec4709fd3e843e06af8e266431cda8cf
#
_cell.length_a   1.000
_cell.length_b   1.000
_cell.length_c   1.000
_cell.angle_alpha   90.00
_cell.angle_beta   90.00
_cell.angle_gamma   90.00
#
_symmetry.space_group_name_H-M   'P 1'
#
loop_
_entity.id
_entity.type
_entity.pdbx_description
1 polymer ?
#
loop_
_entity_poly.entity_id
_entity_poly.type
_entity_poly.pdbx_seq_one_letter_code
_entity_poly.pdbx_strand_id
1 'polypeptide(L)'
;MSKVFSQDHYEQDDHAKYQIIEWLETKGYTAWVNPDKFGIDILATRWGKNFQFEVEVKHNWRGKFFPYEIVHFSARKRKFVSLDADTWFVMLNHERTHALFIDGEHFMAAPITNKDTKYSANEAFVEIDIHWAIFRNLKEED
;
A
#
# COMPACT_ATOMS: atom_id res chain seq x y z
N MET A 1 2.20 5.03 25.41
CA MET A 1 3.20 5.86 24.70
C MET A 1 2.68 6.20 23.32
N SER A 2 2.75 7.45 22.96
CA SER A 2 2.31 7.86 21.64
C SER A 2 3.28 7.33 20.57
N LYS A 3 2.76 7.17 19.37
CA LYS A 3 3.55 6.75 18.22
C LYS A 3 4.65 7.79 17.95
N VAL A 4 5.88 7.32 17.81
CA VAL A 4 7.00 8.19 17.45
C VAL A 4 6.90 8.53 15.97
N PHE A 5 6.82 9.81 15.67
CA PHE A 5 6.83 10.31 14.30
C PHE A 5 8.25 10.38 13.77
N SER A 6 8.48 9.84 12.58
CA SER A 6 9.76 9.93 11.89
C SER A 6 9.59 10.81 10.66
N GLN A 7 10.29 11.95 10.65
CA GLN A 7 10.25 12.86 9.50
C GLN A 7 10.76 12.19 8.24
N ASP A 8 11.84 11.41 8.36
CA ASP A 8 12.43 10.71 7.21
C ASP A 8 11.44 9.70 6.61
N HIS A 9 10.75 8.92 7.46
CA HIS A 9 9.76 7.95 6.99
C HIS A 9 8.56 8.64 6.36
N TYR A 10 8.12 9.75 6.94
CA TYR A 10 7.01 10.53 6.39
C TYR A 10 7.35 11.05 4.99
N GLU A 11 8.55 11.60 4.80
CA GLU A 11 8.99 12.11 3.50
C GLU A 11 9.10 10.98 2.47
N GLN A 12 9.60 9.80 2.88
CA GLN A 12 9.70 8.65 2.00
C GLN A 12 8.31 8.14 1.58
N ASP A 13 7.34 8.14 2.49
CA ASP A 13 5.99 7.73 2.18
C ASP A 13 5.32 8.70 1.20
N ASP A 14 5.55 10.00 1.35
CA ASP A 14 5.06 10.99 0.39
C ASP A 14 5.69 10.79 -0.99
N HIS A 15 7.00 10.57 -1.05
CA HIS A 15 7.68 10.26 -2.30
C HIS A 15 7.11 8.98 -2.94
N ALA A 16 6.79 7.98 -2.13
CA ALA A 16 6.23 6.73 -2.61
C ALA A 16 4.89 6.96 -3.30
N LYS A 17 4.04 7.83 -2.77
CA LYS A 17 2.76 8.18 -3.40
C LYS A 17 2.98 8.73 -4.81
N TYR A 18 3.90 9.67 -4.96
CA TYR A 18 4.18 10.27 -6.26
C TYR A 18 4.79 9.26 -7.22
N GLN A 19 5.63 8.35 -6.74
CA GLN A 19 6.19 7.29 -7.58
C GLN A 19 5.10 6.35 -8.09
N ILE A 20 4.14 5.99 -7.25
CA ILE A 20 3.01 5.16 -7.67
C ILE A 20 2.13 5.92 -8.67
N ILE A 21 1.89 7.21 -8.44
CA ILE A 21 1.13 8.02 -9.41
C ILE A 21 1.83 8.03 -10.77
N GLU A 22 3.13 8.26 -10.82
CA GLU A 22 3.89 8.24 -12.08
C GLU A 22 3.78 6.89 -12.78
N TRP A 23 3.92 5.80 -12.00
CA TRP A 23 3.81 4.45 -12.56
C TRP A 23 2.40 4.20 -13.11
N LEU A 24 1.35 4.60 -12.38
CA LEU A 24 -0.03 4.48 -12.83
C LEU A 24 -0.25 5.24 -14.13
N GLU A 25 0.31 6.43 -14.25
CA GLU A 25 0.20 7.24 -15.47
C GLU A 25 0.82 6.53 -16.67
N THR A 26 1.92 5.80 -16.48
CA THR A 26 2.51 4.99 -17.55
C THR A 26 1.59 3.85 -17.99
N LYS A 27 0.63 3.45 -17.13
CA LYS A 27 -0.33 2.38 -17.41
C LYS A 27 -1.68 2.90 -17.87
N GLY A 28 -1.79 4.19 -18.17
CA GLY A 28 -3.00 4.78 -18.73
C GLY A 28 -3.99 5.32 -17.70
N TYR A 29 -3.61 5.36 -16.42
CA TYR A 29 -4.45 5.98 -15.40
C TYR A 29 -4.26 7.48 -15.37
N THR A 30 -5.31 8.21 -14.99
CA THR A 30 -5.20 9.56 -14.47
C THR A 30 -5.24 9.41 -12.96
N ALA A 31 -4.21 9.87 -12.25
CA ALA A 31 -4.08 9.64 -10.82
C ALA A 31 -3.65 10.92 -10.11
N TRP A 32 -4.12 11.08 -8.87
CA TRP A 32 -3.82 12.26 -8.04
C TRP A 32 -3.86 11.89 -6.57
N VAL A 33 -3.18 12.70 -5.75
CA VAL A 33 -3.22 12.56 -4.30
C VAL A 33 -4.62 12.93 -3.82
N ASN A 34 -5.21 12.10 -2.95
CA ASN A 34 -6.52 12.41 -2.37
C ASN A 34 -6.43 13.72 -1.57
N PRO A 35 -7.27 14.72 -1.86
CA PRO A 35 -7.27 15.95 -1.08
C PRO A 35 -7.74 15.77 0.36
N ASP A 36 -8.46 14.68 0.67
CA ASP A 36 -8.85 14.34 2.02
C ASP A 36 -7.66 13.65 2.72
N LYS A 37 -7.06 14.34 3.69
CA LYS A 37 -5.90 13.82 4.44
C LYS A 37 -6.19 12.56 5.24
N PHE A 38 -7.46 12.34 5.59
CA PHE A 38 -7.88 11.19 6.39
C PHE A 38 -8.40 10.04 5.54
N GLY A 39 -8.49 10.27 4.23
CA GLY A 39 -8.91 9.25 3.28
C GLY A 39 -7.74 8.40 2.78
N ILE A 40 -8.04 7.54 1.82
CA ILE A 40 -7.03 6.74 1.14
C ILE A 40 -6.03 7.64 0.39
N ASP A 41 -4.82 7.18 0.15
CA ASP A 41 -3.72 8.03 -0.34
C ASP A 41 -3.93 8.56 -1.76
N ILE A 42 -4.33 7.72 -2.69
CA ILE A 42 -4.37 8.05 -4.13
C ILE A 42 -5.74 7.71 -4.71
N LEU A 43 -6.26 8.61 -5.51
CA LEU A 43 -7.45 8.39 -6.33
C LEU A 43 -7.04 8.33 -7.80
N ALA A 44 -7.71 7.49 -8.59
CA ALA A 44 -7.37 7.35 -9.99
C ALA A 44 -8.60 6.96 -10.82
N THR A 45 -8.52 7.24 -12.12
CA THR A 45 -9.52 6.82 -13.08
C THR A 45 -8.82 6.23 -14.31
N ARG A 46 -9.49 5.24 -14.92
CA ARG A 46 -9.09 4.67 -16.21
C ARG A 46 -10.31 4.04 -16.87
N TRP A 47 -10.52 4.36 -18.13
CA TRP A 47 -11.66 3.81 -18.91
C TRP A 47 -13.02 4.02 -18.22
N GLY A 48 -13.21 5.18 -17.59
CA GLY A 48 -14.46 5.50 -16.91
C GLY A 48 -14.68 4.79 -15.58
N LYS A 49 -13.68 4.07 -15.07
CA LYS A 49 -13.76 3.37 -13.78
C LYS A 49 -12.93 4.10 -12.75
N ASN A 50 -13.38 4.04 -11.50
CA ASN A 50 -12.69 4.61 -10.35
C ASN A 50 -11.81 3.57 -9.67
N PHE A 51 -10.60 4.00 -9.30
CA PHE A 51 -9.63 3.20 -8.56
C PHE A 51 -9.11 4.02 -7.40
N GLN A 52 -8.65 3.33 -6.35
CA GLN A 52 -8.01 4.01 -5.25
C GLN A 52 -6.91 3.11 -4.66
N PHE A 53 -5.87 3.75 -4.14
CA PHE A 53 -4.66 3.05 -3.70
C PHE A 53 -4.21 3.58 -2.35
N GLU A 54 -3.94 2.66 -1.42
CA GLU A 54 -3.30 2.98 -0.15
C GLU A 54 -1.85 2.52 -0.24
N VAL A 55 -0.89 3.36 0.11
CA VAL A 55 0.53 3.14 -0.18
C VAL A 55 1.34 3.18 1.11
N GLU A 56 2.24 2.21 1.28
CA GLU A 56 3.22 2.26 2.36
C GLU A 56 4.58 1.71 1.91
N VAL A 57 5.63 2.08 2.62
CA VAL A 57 6.99 1.60 2.38
C VAL A 57 7.35 0.63 3.50
N LYS A 58 7.83 -0.57 3.12
CA LYS A 58 8.32 -1.55 4.08
C LYS A 58 9.84 -1.45 4.13
N HIS A 59 10.35 -0.80 5.16
CA HIS A 59 11.76 -0.45 5.26
C HIS A 59 12.70 -1.65 5.43
N ASN A 60 12.19 -2.79 5.90
CA ASN A 60 12.97 -4.02 5.99
C ASN A 60 12.81 -4.95 4.79
N TRP A 61 12.12 -4.51 3.74
CA TRP A 61 12.13 -5.19 2.45
C TRP A 61 13.14 -4.48 1.55
N ARG A 62 14.33 -5.07 1.45
CA ARG A 62 15.41 -4.51 0.64
C ARG A 62 15.60 -5.37 -0.59
N GLY A 63 15.82 -4.72 -1.74
CA GLY A 63 16.00 -5.38 -3.02
C GLY A 63 14.68 -5.87 -3.61
N LYS A 64 14.81 -6.71 -4.63
CA LYS A 64 13.69 -7.15 -5.45
C LYS A 64 12.77 -8.14 -4.73
N PHE A 65 13.35 -9.10 -4.02
CA PHE A 65 12.60 -10.23 -3.48
C PHE A 65 12.04 -9.91 -2.10
N PHE A 66 10.72 -10.09 -1.97
CA PHE A 66 10.04 -9.93 -0.70
C PHE A 66 10.47 -11.07 0.24
N PRO A 67 10.98 -10.77 1.45
CA PRO A 67 11.64 -11.79 2.27
C PRO A 67 10.70 -12.64 3.12
N TYR A 68 9.38 -12.46 3.01
CA TYR A 68 8.41 -13.12 3.86
C TYR A 68 7.38 -13.88 3.05
N GLU A 69 6.75 -14.90 3.67
CA GLU A 69 5.64 -15.64 3.06
C GLU A 69 4.29 -14.98 3.27
N ILE A 70 4.21 -14.09 4.24
CA ILE A 70 2.97 -13.39 4.63
C ILE A 70 3.21 -11.89 4.53
N VAL A 71 2.25 -11.19 3.93
CA VAL A 71 2.24 -9.73 3.88
C VAL A 71 1.32 -9.22 5.00
N HIS A 72 1.80 -8.27 5.80
CA HIS A 72 1.02 -7.68 6.88
C HIS A 72 0.72 -6.21 6.58
N PHE A 73 -0.54 -5.84 6.73
CA PHE A 73 -0.99 -4.45 6.76
C PHE A 73 -1.81 -4.24 8.02
N SER A 74 -1.86 -3.01 8.52
CA SER A 74 -2.75 -2.69 9.63
C SER A 74 -4.20 -2.98 9.25
N ALA A 75 -4.92 -3.71 10.11
CA ALA A 75 -6.31 -4.09 9.84
C ALA A 75 -7.24 -2.88 9.76
N ARG A 76 -6.89 -1.76 10.42
CA ARG A 76 -7.71 -0.54 10.37
C ARG A 76 -7.77 0.07 8.96
N LYS A 77 -6.88 -0.32 8.05
CA LYS A 77 -6.91 0.11 6.65
C LYS A 77 -8.09 -0.50 5.87
N ARG A 78 -8.76 -1.49 6.43
CA ARG A 78 -9.99 -2.06 5.83
C ARG A 78 -11.07 -1.01 5.60
N LYS A 79 -11.07 0.06 6.40
CA LYS A 79 -12.01 1.18 6.24
C LYS A 79 -11.94 1.85 4.86
N PHE A 80 -10.81 1.69 4.16
CA PHE A 80 -10.61 2.32 2.86
C PHE A 80 -11.23 1.53 1.70
N VAL A 81 -11.61 0.26 1.91
CA VAL A 81 -12.22 -0.53 0.85
C VAL A 81 -13.58 0.05 0.51
N SER A 82 -13.80 0.37 -0.77
CA SER A 82 -14.99 1.05 -1.26
C SER A 82 -15.78 0.18 -2.22
N LEU A 83 -17.09 0.32 -2.21
CA LEU A 83 -17.97 -0.30 -3.21
C LEU A 83 -17.98 0.50 -4.53
N ASP A 84 -17.54 1.75 -4.49
CA ASP A 84 -17.60 2.68 -5.63
C ASP A 84 -16.30 2.76 -6.42
N ALA A 85 -15.24 2.11 -5.95
CA ALA A 85 -13.93 2.16 -6.59
C ALA A 85 -13.18 0.85 -6.31
N ASP A 86 -12.41 0.40 -7.29
CA ASP A 86 -11.48 -0.73 -7.07
C ASP A 86 -10.37 -0.26 -6.13
N THR A 87 -10.24 -0.91 -5.00
CA THR A 87 -9.30 -0.54 -3.95
C THR A 87 -8.09 -1.48 -3.96
N TRP A 88 -6.90 -0.89 -3.93
CA TRP A 88 -5.63 -1.61 -3.91
C TRP A 88 -4.76 -1.14 -2.77
N PHE A 89 -4.09 -2.09 -2.14
CA PHE A 89 -3.12 -1.83 -1.06
C PHE A 89 -1.74 -2.11 -1.63
N VAL A 90 -0.85 -1.12 -1.55
CA VAL A 90 0.45 -1.13 -2.22
C VAL A 90 1.54 -1.02 -1.18
N MET A 91 2.51 -1.93 -1.25
CA MET A 91 3.67 -1.91 -0.36
C MET A 91 4.92 -1.86 -1.21
N LEU A 92 5.76 -0.86 -1.00
CA LEU A 92 7.01 -0.69 -1.72
C LEU A 92 8.18 -1.22 -0.88
N ASN A 93 9.23 -1.67 -1.58
CA ASN A 93 10.48 -1.99 -0.91
C ASN A 93 11.16 -0.70 -0.42
N HIS A 94 12.21 -0.87 0.40
CA HIS A 94 12.95 0.26 0.98
C HIS A 94 13.45 1.23 -0.09
N GLU A 95 13.95 0.73 -1.20
CA GLU A 95 14.51 1.52 -2.30
C GLU A 95 13.42 2.17 -3.17
N ARG A 96 12.17 1.78 -3.01
CA ARG A 96 11.03 2.24 -3.80
C ARG A 96 11.17 1.93 -5.29
N THR A 97 11.79 0.79 -5.59
CA THR A 97 11.97 0.31 -6.96
C THR A 97 10.98 -0.79 -7.33
N HIS A 98 10.49 -1.49 -6.33
CA HIS A 98 9.57 -2.63 -6.50
C HIS A 98 8.38 -2.46 -5.57
N ALA A 99 7.23 -2.94 -6.00
CA ALA A 99 6.01 -2.88 -5.20
C ALA A 99 5.22 -4.16 -5.33
N LEU A 100 4.47 -4.48 -4.28
CA LEU A 100 3.43 -5.49 -4.34
C LEU A 100 2.07 -4.83 -4.19
N PHE A 101 1.08 -5.41 -4.84
CA PHE A 101 -0.30 -4.91 -4.88
C PHE A 101 -1.23 -5.99 -4.39
N ILE A 102 -2.10 -5.66 -3.45
CA ILE A 102 -3.14 -6.54 -2.91
C ILE A 102 -4.50 -5.92 -3.22
N ASP A 103 -5.40 -6.67 -3.83
CA ASP A 103 -6.75 -6.16 -4.10
C ASP A 103 -7.61 -6.13 -2.83
N GLY A 104 -8.63 -5.27 -2.87
CA GLY A 104 -9.49 -5.04 -1.72
C GLY A 104 -10.26 -6.27 -1.27
N GLU A 105 -10.66 -7.16 -2.19
CA GLU A 105 -11.40 -8.37 -1.82
C GLU A 105 -10.54 -9.31 -0.98
N HIS A 106 -9.30 -9.56 -1.40
CA HIS A 106 -8.37 -10.39 -0.63
C HIS A 106 -8.02 -9.73 0.69
N PHE A 107 -7.88 -8.41 0.70
CA PHE A 107 -7.60 -7.66 1.93
C PHE A 107 -8.73 -7.83 2.96
N MET A 108 -9.98 -7.75 2.52
CA MET A 108 -11.13 -7.92 3.41
C MET A 108 -11.31 -9.36 3.88
N ALA A 109 -10.97 -10.33 3.04
CA ALA A 109 -11.14 -11.75 3.35
C ALA A 109 -10.00 -12.33 4.19
N ALA A 110 -8.86 -11.62 4.30
CA ALA A 110 -7.68 -12.14 4.98
C ALA A 110 -7.91 -12.29 6.48
N PRO A 111 -7.28 -13.30 7.11
CA PRO A 111 -7.38 -13.43 8.57
C PRO A 111 -6.67 -12.29 9.30
N ILE A 112 -7.09 -12.07 10.54
CA ILE A 112 -6.54 -11.04 11.42
C ILE A 112 -5.65 -11.72 12.46
N THR A 113 -4.47 -11.15 12.68
CA THR A 113 -3.61 -11.50 13.81
C THR A 113 -3.31 -10.26 14.64
N ASN A 114 -3.13 -10.42 15.93
CA ASN A 114 -2.77 -9.32 16.82
C ASN A 114 -1.31 -9.45 17.21
N LYS A 115 -0.59 -8.34 17.16
CA LYS A 115 0.84 -8.28 17.48
C LYS A 115 1.14 -7.04 18.31
N ASP A 116 2.12 -7.16 19.19
CA ASP A 116 2.71 -5.99 19.83
C ASP A 116 3.73 -5.38 18.87
N THR A 117 3.68 -4.06 18.76
CA THR A 117 4.68 -3.31 17.99
C THR A 117 5.36 -2.34 18.96
N LYS A 118 6.44 -1.71 18.52
CA LYS A 118 7.11 -0.71 19.37
C LYS A 118 6.25 0.55 19.58
N TYR A 119 5.15 0.68 18.86
CA TYR A 119 4.26 1.85 18.96
C TYR A 119 2.94 1.54 19.66
N SER A 120 2.52 0.26 19.66
CA SER A 120 1.20 -0.11 20.14
C SER A 120 1.20 -1.56 20.59
N ALA A 121 0.49 -1.84 21.68
CA ALA A 121 0.26 -3.21 22.13
C ALA A 121 -0.96 -3.78 21.42
N ASN A 122 -0.89 -5.08 21.07
CA ASN A 122 -2.03 -5.83 20.54
C ASN A 122 -2.66 -5.19 19.29
N GLU A 123 -1.82 -4.67 18.38
CA GLU A 123 -2.32 -4.10 17.13
C GLU A 123 -2.79 -5.21 16.19
N ALA A 124 -3.93 -4.99 15.53
CA ALA A 124 -4.51 -5.95 14.60
C ALA A 124 -3.92 -5.76 13.20
N PHE A 125 -3.48 -6.86 12.59
CA PHE A 125 -2.95 -6.88 11.22
C PHE A 125 -3.73 -7.90 10.38
N VAL A 126 -3.92 -7.59 9.10
CA VAL A 126 -4.36 -8.60 8.14
C VAL A 126 -3.14 -9.42 7.72
N GLU A 127 -3.33 -10.73 7.59
CA GLU A 127 -2.29 -11.65 7.10
C GLU A 127 -2.67 -12.11 5.71
N ILE A 128 -1.87 -11.72 4.73
CA ILE A 128 -2.14 -12.03 3.34
C ILE A 128 -1.02 -12.92 2.82
N ASP A 129 -1.40 -14.10 2.32
CA ASP A 129 -0.44 -15.01 1.68
C ASP A 129 0.20 -14.32 0.48
N ILE A 130 1.51 -14.45 0.37
CA ILE A 130 2.29 -13.82 -0.71
C ILE A 130 1.78 -14.21 -2.11
N HIS A 131 1.12 -15.36 -2.25
CA HIS A 131 0.55 -15.79 -3.52
C HIS A 131 -0.52 -14.83 -4.08
N TRP A 132 -1.17 -14.06 -3.21
CA TRP A 132 -2.19 -13.10 -3.63
C TRP A 132 -1.62 -11.74 -4.02
N ALA A 133 -0.31 -11.54 -3.81
CA ALA A 133 0.35 -10.29 -4.15
C ALA A 133 0.72 -10.27 -5.63
N ILE A 134 0.51 -9.14 -6.27
CA ILE A 134 0.97 -8.89 -7.63
C ILE A 134 2.23 -8.02 -7.52
N PHE A 135 3.35 -8.53 -8.01
CA PHE A 135 4.63 -7.81 -7.94
C PHE A 135 4.88 -7.00 -9.21
N ARG A 136 5.39 -5.80 -9.04
CA ARG A 136 5.73 -4.92 -10.17
C ARG A 136 7.08 -4.26 -9.94
N ASN A 137 7.87 -4.17 -10.99
CA ASN A 137 9.07 -3.36 -11.04
C ASN A 137 8.67 -1.96 -11.53
N LEU A 138 8.82 -0.97 -10.68
CA LEU A 138 8.35 0.39 -10.98
C LEU A 138 9.23 1.10 -12.00
N LYS A 139 10.40 0.57 -12.30
CA LYS A 139 11.38 1.16 -13.23
C LYS A 139 11.30 0.57 -14.62
N GLU A 140 10.60 -0.56 -14.81
CA GLU A 140 10.49 -1.17 -16.13
C GLU A 140 9.45 -0.45 -16.98
N GLU A 141 9.79 -0.25 -18.25
CA GLU A 141 8.86 0.23 -19.26
C GLU A 141 8.34 -0.97 -20.05
N ASP A 142 7.04 -1.01 -20.21
CA ASP A 142 6.39 -2.05 -21.02
C ASP A 142 5.97 -1.49 -22.35
#